data_1e901f447ff949e2e7d0755ab345ff49
#
_entry.id   1e901f447ff949e2e7d0755ab345ff49
#
_cell.length_a   1.000
_cell.length_b   1.000
_cell.length_c   1.000
_cell.angle_alpha   90.00
_cell.angle_beta   90.00
_cell.angle_gamma   90.00
#
_symmetry.space_group_name_H-M   'P 1'
#
loop_
_entity.id
_entity.type
_entity.pdbx_description
1 polymer ?
#
loop_
_entity_poly.entity_id
_entity_poly.type
_entity_poly.pdbx_seq_one_letter_code
_entity_poly.pdbx_strand_id
1 'polypeptide(L)'
;MQELMEGDEFNVVIVGDGKGNCLGMVPQRKLVITDKGKGFGGVVVNNPALEKFARKIIQILSWRGPCELEIIKDKEGAFHLLEINPRFPAWVRLAEGSGQNQPAATVLLALGEIIEELPPFKPGVLFIRHSEDIISDINLLGEISVNGELIRMHN
;
A
#
# COMPACT_ATOMS: atom_id res chain seq x y z
N MET A 1 13.25 16.99 -14.12
CA MET A 1 11.99 17.63 -14.55
C MET A 1 11.14 16.50 -15.11
N GLN A 2 9.91 16.32 -14.64
CA GLN A 2 8.97 15.29 -15.13
C GLN A 2 7.88 16.00 -15.93
N GLU A 3 7.37 15.35 -16.97
CA GLU A 3 6.21 15.83 -17.72
C GLU A 3 4.96 15.71 -16.83
N LEU A 4 4.10 16.74 -16.88
CA LEU A 4 2.82 16.69 -16.19
C LEU A 4 1.87 15.76 -16.93
N MET A 5 1.46 14.69 -16.26
CA MET A 5 0.51 13.72 -16.79
C MET A 5 -0.87 13.95 -16.18
N GLU A 6 -1.90 13.96 -17.00
CA GLU A 6 -3.30 14.00 -16.56
C GLU A 6 -3.96 12.65 -16.80
N GLY A 7 -4.72 12.15 -15.83
CA GLY A 7 -5.43 10.88 -15.99
C GLY A 7 -6.00 10.34 -14.68
N ASP A 8 -6.44 9.08 -14.72
CA ASP A 8 -6.89 8.35 -13.56
C ASP A 8 -5.70 7.86 -12.71
N GLU A 9 -5.71 8.16 -11.42
CA GLU A 9 -4.64 7.75 -10.50
C GLU A 9 -4.95 6.40 -9.85
N PHE A 10 -3.96 5.52 -9.90
CA PHE A 10 -3.97 4.21 -9.27
C PHE A 10 -2.74 4.03 -8.40
N ASN A 11 -2.91 3.28 -7.31
CA ASN A 11 -1.80 2.77 -6.53
C ASN A 11 -1.89 1.25 -6.50
N VAL A 12 -0.75 0.59 -6.56
CA VAL A 12 -0.68 -0.87 -6.44
C VAL A 12 0.31 -1.22 -5.35
N VAL A 13 -0.17 -1.85 -4.26
CA VAL A 13 0.72 -2.41 -3.24
C VAL A 13 1.08 -3.84 -3.64
N ILE A 14 2.37 -4.16 -3.58
CA ILE A 14 2.93 -5.43 -4.06
C ILE A 14 3.97 -5.95 -3.09
N VAL A 15 4.09 -7.28 -3.02
CA VAL A 15 5.25 -7.96 -2.44
C VAL A 15 5.90 -8.82 -3.53
N GLY A 16 7.15 -8.52 -3.85
CA GLY A 16 7.95 -9.28 -4.80
C GLY A 16 8.85 -10.31 -4.11
N ASP A 17 9.17 -11.40 -4.79
CA ASP A 17 10.01 -12.49 -4.25
C ASP A 17 11.53 -12.29 -4.47
N GLY A 18 11.93 -11.29 -5.24
CA GLY A 18 13.32 -11.07 -5.66
C GLY A 18 13.74 -11.88 -6.89
N LYS A 19 12.84 -12.65 -7.49
CA LYS A 19 13.08 -13.49 -8.66
C LYS A 19 12.19 -13.09 -9.85
N GLY A 20 11.46 -11.98 -9.70
CA GLY A 20 10.55 -11.45 -10.72
C GLY A 20 9.09 -11.86 -10.56
N ASN A 21 8.73 -12.60 -9.49
CA ASN A 21 7.34 -12.95 -9.24
C ASN A 21 6.71 -12.01 -8.20
N CYS A 22 5.39 -11.82 -8.30
CA CYS A 22 4.58 -11.14 -7.30
C CYS A 22 3.97 -12.18 -6.36
N LEU A 23 4.31 -12.12 -5.08
CA LEU A 23 3.70 -12.94 -4.03
C LEU A 23 2.31 -12.43 -3.64
N GLY A 24 2.10 -11.13 -3.73
CA GLY A 24 0.81 -10.49 -3.49
C GLY A 24 0.74 -9.15 -4.23
N MET A 25 -0.49 -8.79 -4.65
CA MET A 25 -0.75 -7.55 -5.38
C MET A 25 -2.19 -7.10 -5.11
N VAL A 26 -2.35 -5.84 -4.73
CA VAL A 26 -3.69 -5.23 -4.60
C VAL A 26 -3.70 -3.85 -5.24
N PRO A 27 -4.37 -3.72 -6.40
CA PRO A 27 -4.56 -2.44 -7.06
C PRO A 27 -5.73 -1.68 -6.46
N GLN A 28 -5.57 -0.37 -6.29
CA GLN A 28 -6.63 0.53 -5.91
C GLN A 28 -6.72 1.75 -6.83
N ARG A 29 -7.93 2.30 -6.96
CA ARG A 29 -8.16 3.64 -7.52
C ARG A 29 -8.37 4.62 -6.36
N LYS A 30 -7.70 5.77 -6.41
CA LYS A 30 -7.93 6.86 -5.47
C LYS A 30 -9.35 7.43 -5.68
N LEU A 31 -10.16 7.52 -4.63
CA LEU A 31 -11.52 8.10 -4.66
C LEU A 31 -11.54 9.50 -4.09
N VAL A 32 -10.80 9.73 -3.02
CA VAL A 32 -10.70 11.01 -2.32
C VAL A 32 -9.23 11.35 -2.18
N ILE A 33 -8.85 12.49 -2.69
CA ILE A 33 -7.48 13.00 -2.67
C ILE A 33 -7.51 14.32 -1.90
N THR A 34 -6.55 14.50 -0.98
CA THR A 34 -6.35 15.79 -0.30
C THR A 34 -5.68 16.79 -1.24
N ASP A 35 -5.74 18.07 -0.91
CA ASP A 35 -5.07 19.16 -1.67
C ASP A 35 -3.57 18.95 -1.88
N LYS A 36 -2.95 18.07 -1.08
CA LYS A 36 -1.54 17.68 -1.16
C LYS A 36 -1.32 16.34 -1.88
N GLY A 37 -2.31 15.82 -2.60
CA GLY A 37 -2.21 14.57 -3.38
C GLY A 37 -2.26 13.28 -2.55
N LYS A 38 -2.49 13.34 -1.23
CA LYS A 38 -2.60 12.13 -0.39
C LYS A 38 -3.96 11.47 -0.55
N GLY A 39 -3.96 10.16 -0.81
CA GLY A 39 -5.19 9.37 -0.83
C GLY A 39 -5.85 9.32 0.55
N PHE A 40 -7.06 9.86 0.67
CA PHE A 40 -7.89 9.83 1.87
C PHE A 40 -8.93 8.71 1.82
N GLY A 41 -9.24 8.23 0.63
CA GLY A 41 -10.07 7.06 0.38
C GLY A 41 -9.71 6.40 -0.95
N GLY A 42 -9.92 5.10 -1.03
CA GLY A 42 -9.65 4.34 -2.23
C GLY A 42 -10.44 3.03 -2.27
N VAL A 43 -10.59 2.47 -3.45
CA VAL A 43 -11.31 1.22 -3.70
C VAL A 43 -10.45 0.25 -4.49
N VAL A 44 -10.47 -1.01 -4.07
CA VAL A 44 -9.83 -2.11 -4.81
C VAL A 44 -10.54 -2.30 -6.14
N VAL A 45 -9.78 -2.27 -7.23
CA VAL A 45 -10.29 -2.39 -8.59
C VAL A 45 -9.85 -3.70 -9.24
N ASN A 46 -10.74 -4.28 -10.05
CA ASN A 46 -10.38 -5.37 -10.97
C ASN A 46 -9.97 -4.74 -12.31
N ASN A 47 -8.68 -4.70 -12.58
CA ASN A 47 -8.12 -4.14 -13.81
C ASN A 47 -6.95 -4.99 -14.31
N PRO A 48 -7.22 -6.02 -15.13
CA PRO A 48 -6.17 -6.94 -15.60
C PRO A 48 -5.04 -6.27 -16.37
N ALA A 49 -5.32 -5.17 -17.06
CA ALA A 49 -4.27 -4.42 -17.78
C ALA A 49 -3.32 -3.70 -16.80
N LEU A 50 -3.85 -3.10 -15.74
CA LEU A 50 -3.06 -2.50 -14.66
C LEU A 50 -2.23 -3.55 -13.92
N GLU A 51 -2.83 -4.69 -13.60
CA GLU A 51 -2.13 -5.81 -12.95
C GLU A 51 -0.98 -6.35 -13.81
N LYS A 52 -1.22 -6.54 -15.11
CA LYS A 52 -0.17 -6.95 -16.06
C LYS A 52 0.97 -5.93 -16.13
N PHE A 53 0.64 -4.64 -16.15
CA PHE A 53 1.62 -3.56 -16.15
C PHE A 53 2.47 -3.58 -14.87
N ALA A 54 1.84 -3.68 -13.72
CA ALA A 54 2.52 -3.74 -12.42
C ALA A 54 3.41 -4.98 -12.28
N ARG A 55 2.92 -6.17 -12.65
CA ARG A 55 3.72 -7.41 -12.66
C ARG A 55 4.96 -7.29 -13.55
N LYS A 56 4.83 -6.66 -14.71
CA LYS A 56 5.97 -6.43 -15.61
C LYS A 56 7.07 -5.58 -14.96
N ILE A 57 6.70 -4.55 -14.20
CA ILE A 57 7.67 -3.71 -13.45
C ILE A 57 8.42 -4.57 -12.43
N ILE A 58 7.70 -5.36 -11.61
CA ILE A 58 8.31 -6.24 -10.61
C ILE A 58 9.23 -7.26 -11.26
N GLN A 59 8.84 -7.82 -12.39
CA GLN A 59 9.65 -8.78 -13.14
C GLN A 59 10.96 -8.16 -13.65
N ILE A 60 10.88 -6.98 -14.30
CA ILE A 60 12.06 -6.28 -14.84
C ILE A 60 13.05 -5.93 -13.74
N LEU A 61 12.55 -5.48 -12.58
CA LEU A 61 13.38 -5.04 -11.46
C LEU A 61 13.84 -6.21 -10.57
N SER A 62 13.31 -7.42 -10.77
CA SER A 62 13.49 -8.54 -9.84
C SER A 62 13.27 -8.08 -8.39
N TRP A 63 12.19 -7.33 -8.17
CA TRP A 63 11.91 -6.65 -6.91
C TRP A 63 11.74 -7.64 -5.76
N ARG A 64 12.37 -7.35 -4.61
CA ARG A 64 12.22 -8.15 -3.39
C ARG A 64 11.62 -7.33 -2.26
N GLY A 65 10.58 -7.86 -1.63
CA GLY A 65 9.89 -7.21 -0.51
C GLY A 65 8.73 -6.33 -0.95
N PRO A 66 8.22 -5.48 -0.03
CA PRO A 66 7.06 -4.63 -0.29
C PRO A 66 7.42 -3.41 -1.12
N CYS A 67 6.50 -2.97 -1.96
CA CYS A 67 6.51 -1.65 -2.57
C CYS A 67 5.09 -1.17 -2.88
N GLU A 68 4.97 0.13 -3.09
CA GLU A 68 3.81 0.76 -3.68
C GLU A 68 4.21 1.36 -5.03
N LEU A 69 3.48 1.03 -6.08
CA LEU A 69 3.60 1.67 -7.38
C LEU A 69 2.54 2.77 -7.47
N GLU A 70 2.93 4.00 -7.78
CA GLU A 70 2.02 5.07 -8.16
C GLU A 70 1.95 5.15 -9.67
N ILE A 71 0.74 5.02 -10.21
CA ILE A 71 0.50 4.84 -11.64
C ILE A 71 -0.61 5.78 -12.07
N ILE A 72 -0.44 6.42 -13.21
CA ILE A 72 -1.48 7.18 -13.89
C ILE A 72 -1.88 6.47 -15.17
N LYS A 73 -3.18 6.46 -15.47
CA LYS A 73 -3.71 6.03 -16.76
C LYS A 73 -4.14 7.26 -17.52
N ASP A 74 -3.47 7.54 -18.64
CA ASP A 74 -3.77 8.70 -19.47
C ASP A 74 -5.11 8.58 -20.21
N LYS A 75 -5.47 9.63 -20.96
CA LYS A 75 -6.71 9.71 -21.76
C LYS A 75 -6.74 8.72 -22.93
N GLU A 76 -5.58 8.30 -23.41
CA GLU A 76 -5.39 7.29 -24.44
C GLU A 76 -5.48 5.86 -23.90
N GLY A 77 -5.46 5.71 -22.57
CA GLY A 77 -5.58 4.43 -21.88
C GLY A 77 -4.25 3.75 -21.55
N ALA A 78 -3.12 4.40 -21.80
CA ALA A 78 -1.81 3.90 -21.44
C ALA A 78 -1.51 4.12 -19.96
N PHE A 79 -0.77 3.17 -19.35
CA PHE A 79 -0.32 3.29 -17.97
C PHE A 79 1.11 3.83 -17.91
N HIS A 80 1.33 4.78 -17.01
CA HIS A 80 2.62 5.41 -16.75
C HIS A 80 2.97 5.26 -15.28
N LEU A 81 4.16 4.74 -15.02
CA LEU A 81 4.70 4.67 -13.66
C LEU A 81 5.21 6.04 -13.25
N LEU A 82 4.67 6.60 -12.18
CA LEU A 82 5.10 7.88 -11.63
C LEU A 82 6.21 7.69 -10.58
N GLU A 83 5.99 6.76 -9.65
CA GLU A 83 6.88 6.54 -8.52
C GLU A 83 6.82 5.10 -8.03
N ILE A 84 7.95 4.63 -7.48
CA ILE A 84 8.02 3.39 -6.70
C ILE A 84 8.42 3.75 -5.27
N ASN A 85 7.52 3.50 -4.33
CA ASN A 85 7.77 3.68 -2.92
C ASN A 85 8.22 2.34 -2.31
N PRO A 86 9.50 2.16 -1.87
CA PRO A 86 10.03 0.90 -1.37
C PRO A 86 9.58 0.59 0.06
N ARG A 87 8.30 0.67 0.32
CA ARG A 87 7.66 0.49 1.62
C ARG A 87 6.19 0.13 1.47
N PHE A 88 5.57 -0.32 2.56
CA PHE A 88 4.11 -0.37 2.62
C PHE A 88 3.50 1.04 2.65
N PRO A 89 2.41 1.26 1.91
CA PRO A 89 1.65 2.50 2.02
C PRO A 89 0.85 2.56 3.32
N ALA A 90 0.47 3.77 3.72
CA ALA A 90 -0.37 3.99 4.90
C ALA A 90 -1.78 3.36 4.79
N TRP A 91 -2.17 2.91 3.59
CA TRP A 91 -3.44 2.23 3.32
C TRP A 91 -3.30 0.71 3.19
N VAL A 92 -2.17 0.11 3.56
CA VAL A 92 -1.89 -1.34 3.41
C VAL A 92 -2.96 -2.24 4.05
N ARG A 93 -3.69 -1.75 5.06
CA ARG A 93 -4.85 -2.48 5.63
C ARG A 93 -5.95 -2.80 4.62
N LEU A 94 -6.04 -2.04 3.52
CA LEU A 94 -6.93 -2.36 2.42
C LEU A 94 -6.56 -3.69 1.76
N ALA A 95 -5.27 -4.00 1.66
CA ALA A 95 -4.82 -5.28 1.12
C ALA A 95 -5.27 -6.46 2.00
N GLU A 96 -5.13 -6.34 3.32
CA GLU A 96 -5.63 -7.34 4.28
C GLU A 96 -7.15 -7.47 4.17
N GLY A 97 -7.88 -6.35 4.19
CA GLY A 97 -9.34 -6.33 4.03
C GLY A 97 -9.84 -6.92 2.72
N SER A 98 -9.01 -6.89 1.67
CA SER A 98 -9.31 -7.53 0.37
C SER A 98 -8.88 -9.00 0.28
N GLY A 99 -8.28 -9.57 1.35
CA GLY A 99 -7.92 -10.97 1.45
C GLY A 99 -6.43 -11.27 1.35
N GLN A 100 -5.55 -10.24 1.27
CA GLN A 100 -4.12 -10.44 1.17
C GLN A 100 -3.36 -9.81 2.35
N ASN A 101 -2.94 -10.63 3.32
CA ASN A 101 -2.06 -10.16 4.40
C ASN A 101 -0.60 -10.05 3.91
N GLN A 102 -0.33 -9.00 3.14
CA GLN A 102 0.98 -8.72 2.57
C GLN A 102 2.06 -8.42 3.64
N PRO A 103 1.77 -7.73 4.76
CA PRO A 103 2.73 -7.59 5.84
C PRO A 103 3.22 -8.93 6.40
N ALA A 104 2.31 -9.87 6.68
CA ALA A 104 2.69 -11.20 7.15
C ALA A 104 3.55 -11.96 6.13
N ALA A 105 3.17 -11.94 4.84
CA ALA A 105 3.96 -12.53 3.77
C ALA A 105 5.38 -11.94 3.71
N THR A 106 5.52 -10.62 3.92
CA THR A 106 6.83 -9.97 3.93
C THR A 106 7.70 -10.44 5.09
N VAL A 107 7.13 -10.65 6.28
CA VAL A 107 7.86 -11.19 7.43
C VAL A 107 8.36 -12.61 7.13
N LEU A 108 7.49 -13.48 6.61
CA LEU A 108 7.87 -14.84 6.25
C LEU A 108 8.97 -14.85 5.17
N LEU A 109 8.85 -13.99 4.15
CA LEU A 109 9.89 -13.81 3.12
C LEU A 109 11.24 -13.38 3.73
N ALA A 110 11.22 -12.49 4.73
CA ALA A 110 12.43 -12.03 5.43
C ALA A 110 13.07 -13.14 6.26
N LEU A 111 12.27 -14.04 6.83
CA LEU A 111 12.73 -15.20 7.56
C LEU A 111 13.26 -16.33 6.64
N GLY A 112 13.14 -16.17 5.32
CA GLY A 112 13.61 -17.15 4.34
C GLY A 112 12.63 -18.28 4.07
N GLU A 113 11.39 -18.14 4.52
CA GLU A 113 10.34 -19.12 4.24
C GLU A 113 9.93 -19.12 2.77
N ILE A 114 9.52 -20.28 2.28
CA ILE A 114 8.93 -20.42 0.94
C ILE A 114 7.47 -19.98 1.03
N ILE A 115 7.13 -18.95 0.27
CA ILE A 115 5.78 -18.40 0.25
C ILE A 115 5.19 -18.64 -1.13
N GLU A 116 4.00 -19.22 -1.16
CA GLU A 116 3.17 -19.28 -2.37
C GLU A 116 2.54 -17.91 -2.65
N GLU A 117 2.09 -17.71 -3.88
CA GLU A 117 1.32 -16.51 -4.24
C GLU A 117 0.07 -16.42 -3.36
N LEU A 118 -0.16 -15.23 -2.79
CA LEU A 118 -1.32 -14.96 -1.95
C LEU A 118 -2.62 -15.15 -2.75
N PRO A 119 -3.74 -15.47 -2.08
CA PRO A 119 -5.01 -15.68 -2.77
C PRO A 119 -5.44 -14.43 -3.55
N PRO A 120 -6.32 -14.57 -4.55
CA PRO A 120 -6.86 -13.44 -5.27
C PRO A 120 -7.50 -12.42 -4.33
N PHE A 121 -7.25 -11.14 -4.59
CA PHE A 121 -7.88 -10.06 -3.84
C PHE A 121 -9.35 -9.90 -4.21
N LYS A 122 -10.14 -9.32 -3.29
CA LYS A 122 -11.55 -8.98 -3.49
C LYS A 122 -11.69 -7.57 -4.07
N PRO A 123 -12.16 -7.37 -5.31
CA PRO A 123 -12.51 -6.05 -5.82
C PRO A 123 -13.71 -5.45 -5.07
N GLY A 124 -13.79 -4.11 -5.09
CA GLY A 124 -14.89 -3.38 -4.45
C GLY A 124 -14.73 -3.13 -2.95
N VAL A 125 -13.73 -3.74 -2.30
CA VAL A 125 -13.36 -3.37 -0.94
C VAL A 125 -12.81 -1.95 -0.96
N LEU A 126 -13.28 -1.11 -0.04
CA LEU A 126 -12.86 0.29 0.03
C LEU A 126 -12.34 0.63 1.43
N PHE A 127 -11.48 1.64 1.49
CA PHE A 127 -11.14 2.31 2.74
C PHE A 127 -11.51 3.79 2.68
N ILE A 128 -11.88 4.32 3.83
CA ILE A 128 -12.00 5.76 4.07
C ILE A 128 -11.17 6.04 5.33
N ARG A 129 -10.29 7.03 5.25
CA ARG A 129 -9.49 7.44 6.40
C ARG A 129 -10.38 8.22 7.37
N HIS A 130 -10.31 7.86 8.61
CA HIS A 130 -10.97 8.53 9.70
C HIS A 130 -9.92 9.05 10.68
N SER A 131 -10.15 10.23 11.23
CA SER A 131 -9.34 10.78 12.33
C SER A 131 -10.23 11.06 13.51
N GLU A 132 -9.72 10.77 14.70
CA GLU A 132 -10.40 10.99 15.96
C GLU A 132 -9.48 11.80 16.88
N ASP A 133 -10.04 12.79 17.57
CA ASP A 133 -9.31 13.56 18.57
C ASP A 133 -9.19 12.76 19.86
N ILE A 134 -7.95 12.52 20.29
CA ILE A 134 -7.69 11.90 21.60
C ILE A 134 -7.44 13.01 22.61
N ILE A 135 -8.36 13.14 23.58
CA ILE A 135 -8.17 14.06 24.71
C ILE A 135 -7.25 13.37 25.73
N SER A 136 -6.14 14.02 26.04
CA SER A 136 -5.12 13.46 26.94
C SER A 136 -4.50 14.57 27.79
N ASP A 137 -3.79 14.17 28.86
CA ASP A 137 -3.04 15.06 29.71
C ASP A 137 -1.61 15.23 29.19
N ILE A 138 -1.07 16.46 29.26
CA ILE A 138 0.28 16.77 28.80
C ILE A 138 1.34 16.02 29.61
N ASN A 139 1.07 15.68 30.87
CA ASN A 139 1.99 14.91 31.74
C ASN A 139 2.20 13.50 31.14
N LEU A 140 1.17 12.89 30.53
CA LEU A 140 1.29 11.59 29.87
C LEU A 140 2.25 11.64 28.67
N LEU A 141 2.28 12.75 27.94
CA LEU A 141 3.26 12.97 26.88
C LEU A 141 4.67 13.09 27.43
N GLY A 142 4.84 13.74 28.59
CA GLY A 142 6.10 13.84 29.31
C GLY A 142 6.62 12.46 29.72
N GLU A 143 5.77 11.62 30.29
CA GLU A 143 6.12 10.25 30.69
C GLU A 143 6.56 9.39 29.51
N ILE A 144 5.80 9.42 28.40
CA ILE A 144 6.15 8.70 27.16
C ILE A 144 7.50 9.18 26.62
N SER A 145 7.74 10.50 26.61
CA SER A 145 8.98 11.08 26.08
C SER A 145 10.21 10.72 26.91
N VAL A 146 10.06 10.54 28.23
CA VAL A 146 11.16 10.21 29.12
C VAL A 146 11.36 8.71 29.26
N ASN A 147 10.28 7.93 29.37
CA ASN A 147 10.33 6.51 29.69
C ASN A 147 10.12 5.61 28.45
N GLY A 148 9.67 6.18 27.31
CA GLY A 148 9.36 5.43 26.10
C GLY A 148 8.07 4.61 26.17
N GLU A 149 7.41 4.57 27.33
CA GLU A 149 6.18 3.80 27.56
C GLU A 149 5.27 4.46 28.59
N LEU A 150 3.99 4.09 28.55
CA LEU A 150 2.96 4.46 29.52
C LEU A 150 2.51 3.19 30.26
N ILE A 151 2.87 3.06 31.50
CA ILE A 151 2.38 1.97 32.36
C ILE A 151 1.05 2.41 32.98
N ARG A 152 -0.07 1.95 32.40
CA ARG A 152 -1.38 2.11 33.04
C ARG A 152 -1.52 1.06 34.14
N MET A 153 -1.50 1.48 35.39
CA MET A 153 -1.96 0.63 36.48
C MET A 153 -3.48 0.53 36.38
N HIS A 154 -4.00 -0.64 36.06
CA HIS A 154 -5.42 -0.93 36.17
C HIS A 154 -5.77 -0.99 37.65
N ASN A 155 -6.52 -0.02 38.18
CA ASN A 155 -7.21 -0.09 39.46
C ASN A 155 -8.48 -0.89 39.32
#